data_0375958d163d54b14664ab8433a42af1
#
_entry.id   0375958d163d54b14664ab8433a42af1
#
_cell.length_a   1.000
_cell.length_b   1.000
_cell.length_c   1.000
_cell.angle_alpha   90.00
_cell.angle_beta   90.00
_cell.angle_gamma   90.00
#
_symmetry.space_group_name_H-M   'P 1'
#
loop_
_entity.id
_entity.type
_entity.pdbx_description
1 polymer ?
#
loop_
_entity_poly.entity_id
_entity_poly.type
_entity_poly.pdbx_seq_one_letter_code
_entity_poly.pdbx_strand_id
1 'polypeptide(L)'
;KSFTTLKGQERIKQILRNAEIVFLTKGYSGFSMRGVATQSNISLSTLQHYFQNKDILLKALLNKLICDYIQRIEILINLNANEPPLIRFMNIITNIIYEIEQPIITNAFKEFFSISDHLPYVYEALSIIQKYNLELIYKIILPIHNKISSEEYKERAIIIITQLNGYLVQHSNKNTDE
;
A
#
# COMPACT_ATOMS: atom_id res chain seq x y z
N LYS A 1 9.21 -21.23 13.04
CA LYS A 1 8.49 -22.46 12.60
C LYS A 1 7.85 -22.14 11.27
N SER A 2 8.24 -22.85 10.22
CA SER A 2 7.70 -22.68 8.86
C SER A 2 6.29 -23.28 8.84
N PHE A 3 5.27 -22.44 8.57
CA PHE A 3 3.90 -22.91 8.30
C PHE A 3 3.82 -23.39 6.84
N THR A 4 4.50 -24.49 6.56
CA THR A 4 4.71 -25.01 5.20
C THR A 4 3.49 -25.74 4.62
N THR A 5 2.42 -25.94 5.40
CA THR A 5 1.21 -26.58 4.88
C THR A 5 0.29 -25.58 4.18
N LEU A 6 -0.35 -25.98 3.10
CA LEU A 6 -1.36 -25.18 2.38
C LEU A 6 -2.45 -24.65 3.31
N LYS A 7 -2.89 -25.47 4.26
CA LYS A 7 -3.88 -25.07 5.28
C LYS A 7 -3.36 -23.97 6.22
N GLY A 8 -2.07 -24.02 6.59
CA GLY A 8 -1.43 -22.97 7.42
C GLY A 8 -1.32 -21.65 6.69
N GLN A 9 -0.93 -21.69 5.40
CA GLN A 9 -0.84 -20.48 4.56
C GLN A 9 -2.21 -19.83 4.34
N GLU A 10 -3.26 -20.62 4.11
CA GLU A 10 -4.61 -20.08 3.94
C GLU A 10 -5.13 -19.45 5.25
N ARG A 11 -4.81 -20.04 6.40
CA ARG A 11 -5.14 -19.45 7.69
C ARG A 11 -4.43 -18.11 7.93
N ILE A 12 -3.15 -17.99 7.59
CA ILE A 12 -2.41 -16.73 7.65
C ILE A 12 -3.08 -15.67 6.76
N LYS A 13 -3.43 -16.00 5.52
CA LYS A 13 -4.13 -15.07 4.61
C LYS A 13 -5.47 -14.60 5.21
N GLN A 14 -6.25 -15.50 5.80
CA GLN A 14 -7.52 -15.17 6.45
C GLN A 14 -7.31 -14.21 7.64
N ILE A 15 -6.32 -14.50 8.50
CA ILE A 15 -5.98 -13.64 9.64
C ILE A 15 -5.57 -12.25 9.15
N LEU A 16 -4.73 -12.15 8.11
CA LEU A 16 -4.27 -10.86 7.59
C LEU A 16 -5.39 -10.04 6.94
N ARG A 17 -6.36 -10.67 6.26
CA ARG A 17 -7.58 -9.98 5.77
C ARG A 17 -8.39 -9.39 6.93
N ASN A 18 -8.57 -10.14 8.01
CA ASN A 18 -9.28 -9.65 9.19
C ASN A 18 -8.50 -8.58 9.96
N ALA A 19 -7.16 -8.69 10.00
CA ALA A 19 -6.28 -7.67 10.57
C ALA A 19 -6.39 -6.35 9.78
N GLU A 20 -6.46 -6.42 8.46
CA GLU A 20 -6.70 -5.26 7.58
C GLU A 20 -8.03 -4.58 7.92
N ILE A 21 -9.14 -5.33 8.03
CA ILE A 21 -10.44 -4.78 8.43
C ILE A 21 -10.34 -4.06 9.77
N VAL A 22 -9.71 -4.68 10.78
CA VAL A 22 -9.55 -4.06 12.11
C VAL A 22 -8.71 -2.78 12.03
N PHE A 23 -7.62 -2.80 11.25
CA PHE A 23 -6.74 -1.65 11.09
C PHE A 23 -7.46 -0.48 10.40
N LEU A 24 -8.17 -0.76 9.32
CA LEU A 24 -8.87 0.25 8.52
C LEU A 24 -10.08 0.87 9.25
N THR A 25 -10.71 0.10 10.16
CA THR A 25 -11.88 0.57 10.92
C THR A 25 -11.55 1.23 12.25
N LYS A 26 -10.43 0.85 12.88
CA LYS A 26 -10.07 1.27 14.25
C LYS A 26 -8.78 2.07 14.35
N GLY A 27 -8.07 2.23 13.25
CA GLY A 27 -6.75 2.85 13.20
C GLY A 27 -5.70 2.07 14.01
N TYR A 28 -4.48 2.61 14.07
CA TYR A 28 -3.38 1.99 14.82
C TYR A 28 -3.65 1.91 16.33
N SER A 29 -4.28 2.92 16.91
CA SER A 29 -4.60 2.98 18.34
C SER A 29 -5.58 1.88 18.77
N GLY A 30 -6.57 1.56 17.93
CA GLY A 30 -7.56 0.49 18.15
C GLY A 30 -7.12 -0.88 17.63
N PHE A 31 -6.02 -0.97 16.89
CA PHE A 31 -5.48 -2.23 16.38
C PHE A 31 -4.85 -3.05 17.51
N SER A 32 -5.41 -4.21 17.79
CA SER A 32 -4.95 -5.08 18.89
C SER A 32 -5.06 -6.57 18.54
N MET A 33 -4.21 -7.38 19.17
CA MET A 33 -4.25 -8.85 19.02
C MET A 33 -5.64 -9.43 19.36
N ARG A 34 -6.28 -8.95 20.45
CA ARG A 34 -7.63 -9.39 20.81
C ARG A 34 -8.67 -8.99 19.76
N GLY A 35 -8.61 -7.76 19.25
CA GLY A 35 -9.51 -7.28 18.20
C GLY A 35 -9.41 -8.14 16.94
N VAL A 36 -8.18 -8.47 16.50
CA VAL A 36 -7.97 -9.32 15.31
C VAL A 36 -8.39 -10.76 15.57
N ALA A 37 -8.15 -11.32 16.78
CA ALA A 37 -8.60 -12.67 17.13
C ALA A 37 -10.13 -12.77 17.08
N THR A 38 -10.84 -11.80 17.67
CA THR A 38 -12.30 -11.71 17.62
C THR A 38 -12.81 -11.58 16.18
N GLN A 39 -12.26 -10.66 15.38
CA GLN A 39 -12.62 -10.50 13.99
C GLN A 39 -12.38 -11.74 13.14
N SER A 40 -11.37 -12.54 13.49
CA SER A 40 -11.01 -13.78 12.80
C SER A 40 -11.78 -15.01 13.32
N ASN A 41 -12.62 -14.84 14.33
CA ASN A 41 -13.33 -15.91 15.03
C ASN A 41 -12.38 -17.04 15.48
N ILE A 42 -11.28 -16.64 16.15
CA ILE A 42 -10.29 -17.56 16.75
C ILE A 42 -9.92 -17.10 18.15
N SER A 43 -9.37 -18.00 18.96
CA SER A 43 -8.83 -17.63 20.26
C SER A 43 -7.56 -16.77 20.13
N LEU A 44 -7.29 -15.93 21.13
CA LEU A 44 -6.05 -15.15 21.20
C LEU A 44 -4.81 -16.07 21.16
N SER A 45 -4.84 -17.22 21.84
CA SER A 45 -3.74 -18.20 21.81
C SER A 45 -3.52 -18.78 20.42
N THR A 46 -4.59 -19.02 19.66
CA THR A 46 -4.50 -19.44 18.26
C THR A 46 -3.85 -18.35 17.40
N LEU A 47 -4.24 -17.07 17.58
CA LEU A 47 -3.61 -15.97 16.87
C LEU A 47 -2.12 -15.86 17.22
N GLN A 48 -1.77 -15.94 18.50
CA GLN A 48 -0.39 -15.85 18.99
C GLN A 48 0.50 -17.01 18.49
N HIS A 49 -0.09 -18.14 18.15
CA HIS A 49 0.64 -19.21 17.47
C HIS A 49 1.15 -18.80 16.07
N TYR A 50 0.41 -17.97 15.34
CA TYR A 50 0.80 -17.45 14.02
C TYR A 50 1.60 -16.15 14.13
N PHE A 51 1.18 -15.23 14.99
CA PHE A 51 1.75 -13.91 15.19
C PHE A 51 1.93 -13.64 16.67
N GLN A 52 3.15 -13.73 17.18
CA GLN A 52 3.46 -13.70 18.61
C GLN A 52 3.00 -12.41 19.32
N ASN A 53 3.03 -11.28 18.63
CA ASN A 53 2.67 -9.97 19.16
C ASN A 53 2.11 -9.02 18.08
N LYS A 54 1.65 -7.82 18.53
CA LYS A 54 1.08 -6.78 17.67
C LYS A 54 2.04 -6.35 16.57
N ASP A 55 3.34 -6.18 16.87
CA ASP A 55 4.33 -5.68 15.92
C ASP A 55 4.59 -6.68 14.78
N ILE A 56 4.71 -7.96 15.11
CA ILE A 56 4.87 -9.02 14.11
C ILE A 56 3.63 -9.10 13.21
N LEU A 57 2.43 -8.99 13.79
CA LEU A 57 1.18 -8.99 13.04
C LEU A 57 1.07 -7.75 12.13
N LEU A 58 1.41 -6.56 12.65
CA LEU A 58 1.37 -5.32 11.88
C LEU A 58 2.39 -5.33 10.75
N LYS A 59 3.61 -5.80 11.01
CA LYS A 59 4.64 -5.95 9.97
C LYS A 59 4.19 -6.90 8.84
N ALA A 60 3.55 -8.01 9.20
CA ALA A 60 2.99 -8.93 8.20
C ALA A 60 1.81 -8.32 7.43
N LEU A 61 0.97 -7.53 8.08
CA LEU A 61 -0.11 -6.77 7.44
C LEU A 61 0.45 -5.74 6.44
N LEU A 62 1.45 -4.95 6.84
CA LEU A 62 2.12 -3.99 5.95
C LEU A 62 2.69 -4.67 4.71
N ASN A 63 3.42 -5.77 4.89
CA ASN A 63 3.97 -6.52 3.76
C ASN A 63 2.87 -7.01 2.81
N LYS A 64 1.74 -7.51 3.36
CA LYS A 64 0.58 -7.89 2.54
C LYS A 64 0.08 -6.69 1.73
N LEU A 65 -0.15 -5.54 2.38
CA LEU A 65 -0.70 -4.35 1.71
C LEU A 65 0.22 -3.82 0.61
N ILE A 66 1.54 -3.85 0.83
CA ILE A 66 2.54 -3.50 -0.19
C ILE A 66 2.47 -4.47 -1.38
N CYS A 67 2.45 -5.78 -1.11
CA CYS A 67 2.35 -6.78 -2.17
C CYS A 67 1.07 -6.64 -2.98
N ASP A 68 -0.06 -6.44 -2.31
CA ASP A 68 -1.36 -6.26 -2.96
C ASP A 68 -1.38 -4.97 -3.82
N TYR A 69 -0.79 -3.88 -3.33
CA TYR A 69 -0.64 -2.64 -4.08
C TYR A 69 0.20 -2.86 -5.35
N ILE A 70 1.41 -3.41 -5.21
CA ILE A 70 2.29 -3.68 -6.34
C ILE A 70 1.60 -4.60 -7.36
N GLN A 71 0.92 -5.64 -6.90
CA GLN A 71 0.19 -6.56 -7.79
C GLN A 71 -0.92 -5.85 -8.57
N ARG A 72 -1.69 -4.97 -7.94
CA ARG A 72 -2.72 -4.17 -8.64
C ARG A 72 -2.11 -3.28 -9.72
N ILE A 73 -1.02 -2.60 -9.41
CA ILE A 73 -0.31 -1.75 -10.38
C ILE A 73 0.25 -2.58 -11.54
N GLU A 74 0.84 -3.75 -11.29
CA GLU A 74 1.33 -4.63 -12.36
C GLU A 74 0.21 -5.12 -13.28
N ILE A 75 -0.96 -5.45 -12.71
CA ILE A 75 -2.16 -5.79 -13.52
C ILE A 75 -2.56 -4.60 -14.39
N LEU A 76 -2.60 -3.39 -13.83
CA LEU A 76 -2.95 -2.16 -14.56
C LEU A 76 -1.97 -1.88 -15.71
N ILE A 77 -0.67 -2.05 -15.48
CA ILE A 77 0.37 -1.91 -16.50
C ILE A 77 0.14 -2.91 -17.64
N ASN A 78 -0.12 -4.18 -17.30
CA ASN A 78 -0.33 -5.24 -18.28
C ASN A 78 -1.60 -5.02 -19.11
N LEU A 79 -2.69 -4.55 -18.51
CA LEU A 79 -3.93 -4.21 -19.20
C LEU A 79 -3.73 -3.08 -20.22
N ASN A 80 -2.78 -2.16 -19.98
CA ASN A 80 -2.46 -1.04 -20.85
C ASN A 80 -1.22 -1.27 -21.73
N ALA A 81 -0.69 -2.50 -21.79
CA ALA A 81 0.59 -2.77 -22.46
C ALA A 81 0.60 -2.45 -23.95
N ASN A 82 -0.55 -2.61 -24.63
CA ASN A 82 -0.70 -2.38 -26.07
C ASN A 82 -1.16 -0.94 -26.42
N GLU A 83 -1.44 -0.10 -25.40
CA GLU A 83 -1.85 1.27 -25.63
C GLU A 83 -0.65 2.15 -26.05
N PRO A 84 -0.88 3.20 -26.86
CA PRO A 84 0.13 4.20 -27.13
C PRO A 84 0.71 4.78 -25.82
N PRO A 85 2.01 5.14 -25.76
CA PRO A 85 2.67 5.54 -24.52
C PRO A 85 1.95 6.62 -23.72
N LEU A 86 1.44 7.65 -24.38
CA LEU A 86 0.70 8.75 -23.72
C LEU A 86 -0.64 8.25 -23.14
N ILE A 87 -1.38 7.42 -23.88
CA ILE A 87 -2.65 6.85 -23.42
C ILE A 87 -2.40 5.93 -22.23
N ARG A 88 -1.38 5.06 -22.30
CA ARG A 88 -0.95 4.21 -21.18
C ARG A 88 -0.65 5.05 -19.94
N PHE A 89 0.13 6.11 -20.07
CA PHE A 89 0.42 7.03 -18.97
C PHE A 89 -0.85 7.62 -18.37
N MET A 90 -1.73 8.17 -19.21
CA MET A 90 -2.99 8.78 -18.75
C MET A 90 -3.87 7.77 -18.00
N ASN A 91 -4.03 6.55 -18.54
CA ASN A 91 -4.82 5.50 -17.91
C ASN A 91 -4.26 5.10 -16.54
N ILE A 92 -2.94 4.92 -16.43
CA ILE A 92 -2.30 4.53 -15.18
C ILE A 92 -2.43 5.65 -14.15
N ILE A 93 -2.14 6.91 -14.50
CA ILE A 93 -2.25 8.05 -13.58
C ILE A 93 -3.69 8.26 -13.12
N THR A 94 -4.67 8.19 -14.04
CA THR A 94 -6.10 8.33 -13.68
C THR A 94 -6.53 7.25 -12.67
N ASN A 95 -6.10 6.00 -12.87
CA ASN A 95 -6.40 4.93 -11.92
C ASN A 95 -5.73 5.14 -10.55
N ILE A 96 -4.48 5.61 -10.52
CA ILE A 96 -3.78 5.95 -9.26
C ILE A 96 -4.54 7.06 -8.52
N ILE A 97 -4.97 8.12 -9.23
CA ILE A 97 -5.77 9.21 -8.65
C ILE A 97 -7.08 8.66 -8.09
N TYR A 98 -7.80 7.83 -8.85
CA TYR A 98 -9.04 7.20 -8.40
C TYR A 98 -8.84 6.36 -7.12
N GLU A 99 -7.74 5.59 -7.03
CA GLU A 99 -7.40 4.86 -5.80
C GLU A 99 -7.12 5.82 -4.62
N ILE A 100 -6.40 6.91 -4.86
CA ILE A 100 -6.11 7.94 -3.84
C ILE A 100 -7.41 8.57 -3.31
N GLU A 101 -8.43 8.74 -4.14
CA GLU A 101 -9.73 9.30 -3.75
C GLU A 101 -10.58 8.34 -2.88
N GLN A 102 -10.20 7.07 -2.78
CA GLN A 102 -10.92 6.13 -1.91
C GLN A 102 -10.62 6.41 -0.43
N PRO A 103 -11.63 6.69 0.42
CA PRO A 103 -11.41 7.02 1.84
C PRO A 103 -10.60 5.95 2.60
N ILE A 104 -10.77 4.69 2.24
CA ILE A 104 -10.08 3.57 2.86
C ILE A 104 -8.56 3.64 2.62
N ILE A 105 -8.13 4.07 1.43
CA ILE A 105 -6.72 4.21 1.06
C ILE A 105 -6.09 5.41 1.76
N THR A 106 -6.77 6.56 1.72
CA THR A 106 -6.29 7.79 2.34
C THR A 106 -6.19 7.65 3.85
N ASN A 107 -7.16 7.01 4.51
CA ASN A 107 -7.13 6.76 5.94
C ASN A 107 -6.02 5.78 6.33
N ALA A 108 -5.82 4.70 5.58
CA ALA A 108 -4.72 3.78 5.82
C ALA A 108 -3.36 4.47 5.70
N PHE A 109 -3.17 5.28 4.65
CA PHE A 109 -1.94 6.03 4.46
C PHE A 109 -1.67 7.01 5.61
N LYS A 110 -2.70 7.76 6.05
CA LYS A 110 -2.63 8.70 7.18
C LYS A 110 -2.19 7.98 8.45
N GLU A 111 -2.80 6.85 8.78
CA GLU A 111 -2.45 6.03 9.94
C GLU A 111 -0.99 5.55 9.86
N PHE A 112 -0.56 4.99 8.74
CA PHE A 112 0.81 4.52 8.58
C PHE A 112 1.82 5.67 8.61
N PHE A 113 1.51 6.79 7.98
CA PHE A 113 2.38 7.96 7.99
C PHE A 113 2.55 8.52 9.41
N SER A 114 1.47 8.60 10.19
CA SER A 114 1.51 9.12 11.57
C SER A 114 2.35 8.27 12.53
N ILE A 115 2.50 6.96 12.27
CA ILE A 115 3.27 6.06 13.14
C ILE A 115 4.68 5.77 12.60
N SER A 116 5.01 6.24 11.40
CA SER A 116 6.29 5.96 10.75
C SER A 116 7.50 6.49 11.54
N ASP A 117 7.35 7.62 12.21
CA ASP A 117 8.41 8.20 13.04
C ASP A 117 8.72 7.37 14.31
N HIS A 118 7.77 6.55 14.74
CA HIS A 118 7.89 5.73 15.95
C HIS A 118 8.18 4.25 15.66
N LEU A 119 7.92 3.80 14.44
CA LEU A 119 8.08 2.40 14.03
C LEU A 119 8.96 2.30 12.78
N PRO A 120 10.28 2.07 12.92
CA PRO A 120 11.22 2.05 11.79
C PRO A 120 10.80 1.14 10.63
N TYR A 121 10.19 -0.01 10.93
CA TYR A 121 9.71 -0.92 9.88
C TYR A 121 8.53 -0.37 9.07
N VAL A 122 7.75 0.57 9.62
CA VAL A 122 6.70 1.29 8.88
C VAL A 122 7.32 2.30 7.93
N TYR A 123 8.32 3.05 8.39
CA TYR A 123 9.10 3.95 7.55
C TYR A 123 9.77 3.20 6.38
N GLU A 124 10.40 2.05 6.65
CA GLU A 124 10.98 1.19 5.61
C GLU A 124 9.92 0.75 4.59
N ALA A 125 8.74 0.34 5.05
CA ALA A 125 7.63 -0.08 4.21
C ALA A 125 7.14 1.06 3.28
N LEU A 126 6.96 2.26 3.81
CA LEU A 126 6.59 3.44 3.02
C LEU A 126 7.68 3.82 2.02
N SER A 127 8.95 3.70 2.40
CA SER A 127 10.10 3.95 1.52
C SER A 127 10.15 2.97 0.33
N ILE A 128 9.78 1.71 0.54
CA ILE A 128 9.68 0.71 -0.54
C ILE A 128 8.60 1.13 -1.55
N ILE A 129 7.42 1.54 -1.08
CA ILE A 129 6.33 2.01 -1.96
C ILE A 129 6.77 3.25 -2.72
N GLN A 130 7.40 4.22 -2.06
CA GLN A 130 7.86 5.44 -2.69
C GLN A 130 8.89 5.17 -3.78
N LYS A 131 9.87 4.30 -3.52
CA LYS A 131 10.87 3.89 -4.51
C LYS A 131 10.22 3.17 -5.69
N TYR A 132 9.30 2.24 -5.43
CA TYR A 132 8.56 1.54 -6.48
C TYR A 132 7.80 2.52 -7.38
N ASN A 133 7.07 3.47 -6.78
CA ASN A 133 6.30 4.47 -7.51
C ASN A 133 7.18 5.37 -8.38
N LEU A 134 8.33 5.79 -7.86
CA LEU A 134 9.28 6.60 -8.64
C LEU A 134 9.81 5.82 -9.87
N GLU A 135 10.20 4.56 -9.68
CA GLU A 135 10.65 3.69 -10.77
C GLU A 135 9.53 3.42 -11.78
N LEU A 136 8.29 3.24 -11.31
CA LEU A 136 7.11 3.06 -12.16
C LEU A 136 6.90 4.29 -13.05
N ILE A 137 6.81 5.50 -12.44
CA ILE A 137 6.57 6.73 -13.20
C ILE A 137 7.69 6.96 -14.23
N TYR A 138 8.95 6.76 -13.82
CA TYR A 138 10.07 6.85 -14.75
C TYR A 138 9.88 5.93 -15.96
N LYS A 139 9.52 4.66 -15.75
CA LYS A 139 9.30 3.68 -16.82
C LYS A 139 8.15 4.04 -17.77
N ILE A 140 7.04 4.58 -17.23
CA ILE A 140 5.87 4.88 -18.06
C ILE A 140 5.99 6.20 -18.82
N ILE A 141 6.80 7.17 -18.36
CA ILE A 141 7.03 8.43 -19.08
C ILE A 141 8.14 8.32 -20.12
N LEU A 142 9.09 7.40 -19.95
CA LEU A 142 10.25 7.24 -20.83
C LEU A 142 9.88 7.06 -22.32
N PRO A 143 8.87 6.25 -22.69
CA PRO A 143 8.52 6.06 -24.10
C PRO A 143 7.66 7.18 -24.70
N ILE A 144 7.22 8.18 -23.92
CA ILE A 144 6.36 9.26 -24.42
C ILE A 144 7.14 10.25 -25.28
N HIS A 145 8.40 10.51 -24.92
CA HIS A 145 9.22 11.52 -25.57
C HIS A 145 10.69 11.11 -25.59
N ASN A 146 11.24 10.80 -26.76
CA ASN A 146 12.59 10.26 -26.92
C ASN A 146 13.71 11.32 -27.10
N LYS A 147 13.41 12.62 -26.86
CA LYS A 147 14.32 13.74 -27.14
C LYS A 147 14.88 14.43 -25.89
N ILE A 148 14.61 13.93 -24.69
CA ILE A 148 15.10 14.50 -23.44
C ILE A 148 16.12 13.58 -22.78
N SER A 149 16.95 14.13 -21.90
CA SER A 149 17.98 13.37 -21.22
C SER A 149 17.39 12.43 -20.16
N SER A 150 18.13 11.39 -19.81
CA SER A 150 17.78 10.48 -18.71
C SER A 150 17.61 11.22 -17.37
N GLU A 151 18.37 12.29 -17.15
CA GLU A 151 18.29 13.12 -15.95
C GLU A 151 16.96 13.88 -15.91
N GLU A 152 16.57 14.50 -17.03
CA GLU A 152 15.29 15.22 -17.14
C GLU A 152 14.09 14.28 -16.95
N TYR A 153 14.17 13.00 -17.40
CA TYR A 153 13.11 12.02 -17.09
C TYR A 153 12.99 11.73 -15.59
N LYS A 154 14.11 11.63 -14.87
CA LYS A 154 14.09 11.43 -13.41
C LYS A 154 13.48 12.63 -12.68
N GLU A 155 13.85 13.85 -13.06
CA GLU A 155 13.27 15.08 -12.52
C GLU A 155 11.76 15.13 -12.73
N ARG A 156 11.29 14.83 -13.94
CA ARG A 156 9.85 14.76 -14.24
C ARG A 156 9.13 13.69 -13.44
N ALA A 157 9.73 12.51 -13.27
CA ALA A 157 9.17 11.44 -12.44
C ALA A 157 9.04 11.89 -10.97
N ILE A 158 10.06 12.57 -10.43
CA ILE A 158 10.04 13.14 -9.08
C ILE A 158 8.89 14.16 -8.95
N ILE A 159 8.73 15.07 -9.90
CA ILE A 159 7.65 16.06 -9.89
C ILE A 159 6.29 15.38 -9.87
N ILE A 160 6.04 14.41 -10.75
CA ILE A 160 4.77 13.68 -10.82
C ILE A 160 4.46 12.96 -9.49
N ILE A 161 5.43 12.23 -8.94
CA ILE A 161 5.26 11.54 -7.65
C ILE A 161 5.00 12.53 -6.52
N THR A 162 5.69 13.66 -6.49
CA THR A 162 5.48 14.70 -5.48
C THR A 162 4.06 15.27 -5.56
N GLN A 163 3.53 15.48 -6.78
CA GLN A 163 2.15 15.94 -6.98
C GLN A 163 1.13 14.88 -6.50
N LEU A 164 1.32 13.61 -6.83
CA LEU A 164 0.45 12.52 -6.38
C LEU A 164 0.46 12.37 -4.85
N ASN A 165 1.63 12.47 -4.22
CA ASN A 165 1.76 12.44 -2.76
C ASN A 165 1.09 13.66 -2.11
N GLY A 166 1.25 14.86 -2.68
CA GLY A 166 0.56 16.06 -2.21
C GLY A 166 -0.96 15.94 -2.32
N TYR A 167 -1.45 15.36 -3.43
CA TYR A 167 -2.86 15.09 -3.64
C TYR A 167 -3.43 14.10 -2.59
N LEU A 168 -2.69 13.02 -2.30
CA LEU A 168 -3.04 12.06 -1.26
C LEU A 168 -3.16 12.72 0.13
N VAL A 169 -2.20 13.58 0.50
CA VAL A 169 -2.23 14.32 1.77
C VAL A 169 -3.44 15.26 1.85
N GLN A 170 -3.75 15.99 0.76
CA GLN A 170 -4.91 16.88 0.74
C GLN A 170 -6.23 16.13 0.86
N HIS A 171 -6.39 14.98 0.20
CA HIS A 171 -7.60 14.15 0.31
C HIS A 171 -7.76 13.53 1.68
N SER A 172 -6.65 13.19 2.35
CA SER A 172 -6.70 12.65 3.71
C SER A 172 -7.27 13.64 4.74
N ASN A 173 -7.20 14.94 4.47
CA ASN A 173 -7.68 15.99 5.39
C ASN A 173 -9.16 16.36 5.17
N LYS A 174 -9.75 16.09 4.00
CA LYS A 174 -11.15 16.42 3.70
C LYS A 174 -12.18 15.53 4.40
N ASN A 175 -11.79 14.33 4.81
CA ASN A 175 -12.70 13.36 5.45
C ASN A 175 -12.77 13.50 6.98
N THR A 176 -12.24 14.57 7.58
CA THR A 176 -12.29 14.82 9.03
C THR A 176 -13.36 15.84 9.43
N ASP A 177 -14.05 16.45 8.47
CA ASP A 177 -15.03 17.54 8.72
C ASP A 177 -16.49 17.14 8.43
N GLU A 178 -16.80 15.85 8.27
CA GLU A 178 -18.14 15.27 8.26
C GLU A 178 -18.27 14.24 9.41
#